data_ce06c295a4ebbc8902faecf0ac6cc7f6
#
_entry.id   ce06c295a4ebbc8902faecf0ac6cc7f6
#
_cell.length_a   1.000
_cell.length_b   1.000
_cell.length_c   1.000
_cell.angle_alpha   90.00
_cell.angle_beta   90.00
_cell.angle_gamma   90.00
#
_symmetry.space_group_name_H-M   'P 1'
#
loop_
_entity.id
_entity.type
_entity.pdbx_description
1 polymer ?
#
loop_
_entity_poly.entity_id
_entity_poly.type
_entity_poly.pdbx_seq_one_letter_code
_entity_poly.pdbx_strand_id
1 'polypeptide(L)'
;MLLPRPSPTRRITYAALALVVAVALTACSARLTRDTGDKPVVLTTFTVLADMAQNVAGDHLRVESITKVGAEIHGYEPTPGDIRRAAQADLILDNGLNLEAWFGQFVEGLDVRHVVVSEGVRTIPITEDSYAGQTNPHAWMSALNAQVYIANMVRAFSDLDPTHAADYQRSGAAYSTELLRIHEGLIDQIRTVPKAQRALVTCEGAFSYLARDTGLSEIYIWAVNAEQQATPQQVAGTIDAVTRNRVPAVFCESTVSDKPMQQVVRATGARFGGVLYVDSLSEPDGPVPTYLNLLRHDAAVIVAGLTAGSPA
;
A
#
# COMPACT_ATOMS: atom_id res chain seq x y z
N MET A 1 -53.40 54.68 -26.87
CA MET A 1 -53.89 53.30 -26.64
C MET A 1 -53.34 52.83 -25.30
N LEU A 2 -54.12 52.97 -24.22
CA LEU A 2 -53.70 52.68 -22.86
C LEU A 2 -54.00 51.21 -22.52
N LEU A 3 -52.96 50.43 -22.16
CA LEU A 3 -53.09 49.06 -21.72
C LEU A 3 -53.82 49.01 -20.35
N PRO A 4 -54.74 48.06 -20.13
CA PRO A 4 -55.50 47.95 -18.91
C PRO A 4 -54.55 47.50 -17.73
N ARG A 5 -54.67 48.17 -16.60
CA ARG A 5 -54.01 47.81 -15.33
C ARG A 5 -54.54 46.47 -14.82
N PRO A 6 -53.71 45.50 -14.41
CA PRO A 6 -54.19 44.27 -13.83
C PRO A 6 -54.89 44.50 -12.49
N SER A 7 -55.98 43.77 -12.26
CA SER A 7 -56.77 43.85 -11.03
C SER A 7 -56.00 43.38 -9.82
N PRO A 8 -56.26 43.90 -8.60
CA PRO A 8 -55.54 43.55 -7.39
C PRO A 8 -55.55 42.06 -7.06
N THR A 9 -56.58 41.34 -7.40
CA THR A 9 -56.69 39.88 -7.22
C THR A 9 -55.68 39.09 -8.06
N ARG A 10 -55.35 39.51 -9.31
CA ARG A 10 -54.34 38.88 -10.14
C ARG A 10 -52.92 39.08 -9.58
N ARG A 11 -52.64 40.19 -8.93
CA ARG A 11 -51.30 40.43 -8.30
C ARG A 11 -51.07 39.54 -7.10
N ILE A 12 -52.11 39.24 -6.30
CA ILE A 12 -52.00 38.34 -5.13
C ILE A 12 -51.75 36.88 -5.63
N THR A 13 -52.40 36.47 -6.72
CA THR A 13 -52.21 35.11 -7.27
C THR A 13 -50.78 34.89 -7.80
N TYR A 14 -50.17 35.87 -8.48
CA TYR A 14 -48.82 35.79 -8.97
C TYR A 14 -47.80 35.84 -7.83
N ALA A 15 -48.03 36.63 -6.78
CA ALA A 15 -47.15 36.65 -5.62
C ALA A 15 -47.19 35.34 -4.83
N ALA A 16 -48.37 34.72 -4.68
CA ALA A 16 -48.50 33.39 -4.05
C ALA A 16 -47.84 32.29 -4.86
N LEU A 17 -47.94 32.31 -6.19
CA LEU A 17 -47.32 31.34 -7.08
C LEU A 17 -45.78 31.47 -7.09
N ALA A 18 -45.26 32.71 -7.07
CA ALA A 18 -43.83 32.97 -6.98
C ALA A 18 -43.24 32.51 -5.63
N LEU A 19 -43.96 32.63 -4.52
CA LEU A 19 -43.52 32.17 -3.20
C LEU A 19 -43.50 30.62 -3.15
N VAL A 20 -44.47 29.93 -3.72
CA VAL A 20 -44.49 28.46 -3.77
C VAL A 20 -43.36 27.91 -4.62
N VAL A 21 -43.03 28.55 -5.75
CA VAL A 21 -41.90 28.15 -6.61
C VAL A 21 -40.55 28.40 -5.92
N ALA A 22 -40.39 29.50 -5.17
CA ALA A 22 -39.19 29.78 -4.40
C ALA A 22 -38.97 28.77 -3.27
N VAL A 23 -40.03 28.32 -2.58
CA VAL A 23 -39.96 27.27 -1.56
C VAL A 23 -39.65 25.89 -2.14
N ALA A 24 -40.16 25.59 -3.35
CA ALA A 24 -39.86 24.32 -4.04
C ALA A 24 -38.43 24.24 -4.54
N LEU A 25 -37.81 25.36 -4.94
CA LEU A 25 -36.38 25.41 -5.35
C LEU A 25 -35.40 25.29 -4.21
N THR A 26 -35.78 25.66 -2.98
CA THR A 26 -34.95 25.46 -1.78
C THR A 26 -35.03 24.02 -1.24
N ALA A 27 -36.07 23.27 -1.56
CA ALA A 27 -36.23 21.86 -1.13
C ALA A 27 -35.37 20.86 -1.94
N CYS A 28 -34.92 21.24 -3.16
CA CYS A 28 -34.06 20.35 -3.98
C CYS A 28 -32.56 20.43 -3.63
N SER A 29 -32.14 21.26 -2.66
CA SER A 29 -30.77 21.32 -2.19
C SER A 29 -30.53 20.51 -0.90
N ALA A 30 -31.48 19.68 -0.48
CA ALA A 30 -31.22 18.67 0.52
C ALA A 30 -30.25 17.65 -0.11
N ARG A 31 -28.94 17.93 -0.01
CA ARG A 31 -27.96 16.85 0.05
C ARG A 31 -28.58 15.84 0.98
N LEU A 32 -28.77 14.62 0.52
CA LEU A 32 -29.01 13.47 1.38
C LEU A 32 -27.88 13.52 2.44
N THR A 33 -28.18 14.12 3.59
CA THR A 33 -27.33 13.99 4.77
C THR A 33 -27.36 12.51 5.07
N ARG A 34 -26.27 11.83 4.73
CA ARG A 34 -25.97 10.49 5.21
C ARG A 34 -26.25 10.50 6.70
N ASP A 35 -26.95 9.53 7.19
CA ASP A 35 -27.27 9.39 8.60
C ASP A 35 -25.98 9.58 9.39
N THR A 36 -25.92 10.59 10.27
CA THR A 36 -24.73 11.06 10.95
C THR A 36 -24.12 10.04 11.93
N GLY A 37 -24.57 8.79 11.88
CA GLY A 37 -24.04 7.65 12.64
C GLY A 37 -23.06 6.77 11.88
N ASP A 38 -22.97 6.84 10.54
CA ASP A 38 -22.06 5.98 9.76
C ASP A 38 -20.72 6.69 9.51
N LYS A 39 -19.62 6.06 9.98
CA LYS A 39 -18.26 6.54 9.77
C LYS A 39 -17.95 6.60 8.26
N PRO A 40 -17.21 7.62 7.78
CA PRO A 40 -16.75 7.63 6.41
C PRO A 40 -15.95 6.38 6.07
N VAL A 41 -16.11 5.88 4.85
CA VAL A 41 -15.48 4.64 4.36
C VAL A 41 -14.24 4.99 3.55
N VAL A 42 -13.11 4.47 3.98
CA VAL A 42 -11.84 4.52 3.25
C VAL A 42 -11.56 3.13 2.68
N LEU A 43 -11.45 3.04 1.37
CA LEU A 43 -11.08 1.81 0.68
C LEU A 43 -9.60 1.88 0.27
N THR A 44 -8.85 0.83 0.53
CA THR A 44 -7.44 0.70 0.12
C THR A 44 -7.29 -0.43 -0.87
N THR A 45 -6.25 -0.39 -1.68
CA THR A 45 -6.01 -1.41 -2.70
C THR A 45 -5.58 -2.75 -2.11
N PHE A 46 -4.80 -2.76 -1.04
CA PHE A 46 -4.32 -4.00 -0.41
C PHE A 46 -4.18 -3.90 1.11
N THR A 47 -3.98 -5.04 1.74
CA THR A 47 -4.09 -5.21 3.20
C THR A 47 -3.04 -4.42 3.99
N VAL A 48 -1.84 -4.22 3.45
CA VAL A 48 -0.78 -3.42 4.09
C VAL A 48 -1.20 -1.96 4.20
N LEU A 49 -1.75 -1.37 3.12
CA LEU A 49 -2.28 -0.01 3.18
C LEU A 49 -3.49 0.10 4.11
N ALA A 50 -4.32 -0.94 4.17
CA ALA A 50 -5.47 -0.97 5.08
C ALA A 50 -5.03 -0.90 6.54
N ASP A 51 -4.01 -1.64 6.94
CA ASP A 51 -3.48 -1.58 8.31
C ASP A 51 -2.86 -0.21 8.62
N MET A 52 -2.03 0.33 7.73
CA MET A 52 -1.48 1.68 7.89
C MET A 52 -2.60 2.73 8.06
N ALA A 53 -3.60 2.68 7.17
CA ALA A 53 -4.73 3.58 7.16
C ALA A 53 -5.57 3.46 8.44
N GLN A 54 -5.85 2.23 8.90
CA GLN A 54 -6.60 2.00 10.14
C GLN A 54 -5.87 2.52 11.38
N ASN A 55 -4.53 2.38 11.43
CA ASN A 55 -3.72 2.92 12.53
C ASN A 55 -3.74 4.47 12.58
N VAL A 56 -3.82 5.13 11.43
CA VAL A 56 -3.98 6.60 11.37
C VAL A 56 -5.41 7.02 11.68
N ALA A 57 -6.39 6.30 11.12
CA ALA A 57 -7.82 6.60 11.22
C ALA A 57 -8.37 6.43 12.65
N GLY A 58 -7.80 5.50 13.43
CA GLY A 58 -8.38 5.11 14.72
C GLY A 58 -9.83 4.66 14.57
N ASP A 59 -10.69 5.14 15.43
CA ASP A 59 -12.13 4.81 15.42
C ASP A 59 -12.99 5.80 14.61
N HIS A 60 -12.39 6.80 13.95
CA HIS A 60 -13.15 7.83 13.26
C HIS A 60 -13.58 7.43 11.84
N LEU A 61 -12.81 6.57 11.17
CA LEU A 61 -13.10 6.09 9.82
C LEU A 61 -13.23 4.57 9.81
N ARG A 62 -13.96 4.04 8.82
CA ARG A 62 -14.03 2.62 8.52
C ARG A 62 -13.09 2.32 7.35
N VAL A 63 -12.04 1.56 7.61
CA VAL A 63 -11.05 1.19 6.59
C VAL A 63 -11.33 -0.22 6.08
N GLU A 64 -11.30 -0.40 4.76
CA GLU A 64 -11.46 -1.68 4.09
C GLU A 64 -10.36 -1.88 3.04
N SER A 65 -10.00 -3.14 2.76
CA SER A 65 -9.10 -3.50 1.66
C SER A 65 -9.87 -4.08 0.47
N ILE A 66 -9.45 -3.76 -0.75
CA ILE A 66 -9.95 -4.41 -1.98
C ILE A 66 -9.48 -5.86 -1.99
N THR A 67 -8.17 -6.08 -1.91
CA THR A 67 -7.62 -7.44 -1.88
C THR A 67 -7.80 -8.07 -0.50
N LYS A 68 -7.84 -9.39 -0.49
CA LYS A 68 -7.88 -10.20 0.73
C LYS A 68 -6.48 -10.57 1.17
N VAL A 69 -6.37 -11.02 2.42
CA VAL A 69 -5.14 -11.63 2.93
C VAL A 69 -4.67 -12.75 2.00
N GLY A 70 -3.36 -12.78 1.75
CA GLY A 70 -2.70 -13.75 0.87
C GLY A 70 -2.85 -13.49 -0.63
N ALA A 71 -3.57 -12.44 -1.03
CA ALA A 71 -3.71 -12.09 -2.45
C ALA A 71 -2.45 -11.38 -2.96
N GLU A 72 -2.07 -11.73 -4.18
CA GLU A 72 -1.08 -11.03 -4.97
C GLU A 72 -1.71 -9.74 -5.53
N ILE A 73 -0.98 -8.61 -5.51
CA ILE A 73 -1.54 -7.30 -5.85
C ILE A 73 -1.29 -6.89 -7.31
N HIS A 74 -0.16 -7.27 -7.91
CA HIS A 74 0.23 -6.79 -9.25
C HIS A 74 -0.73 -7.26 -10.34
N GLY A 75 -1.09 -8.54 -10.31
CA GLY A 75 -2.00 -9.17 -11.27
C GLY A 75 -3.45 -9.30 -10.76
N TYR A 76 -3.85 -8.52 -9.76
CA TYR A 76 -5.21 -8.63 -9.22
C TYR A 76 -6.26 -8.28 -10.27
N GLU A 77 -7.29 -9.10 -10.38
CA GLU A 77 -8.45 -8.87 -11.22
C GLU A 77 -9.65 -8.44 -10.37
N PRO A 78 -10.04 -7.14 -10.40
CA PRO A 78 -11.16 -6.65 -9.59
C PRO A 78 -12.48 -7.30 -9.98
N THR A 79 -13.23 -7.72 -8.97
CA THR A 79 -14.56 -8.29 -9.15
C THR A 79 -15.65 -7.21 -9.25
N PRO A 80 -16.83 -7.52 -9.78
CA PRO A 80 -17.97 -6.60 -9.72
C PRO A 80 -18.34 -6.19 -8.28
N GLY A 81 -17.98 -7.01 -7.28
CA GLY A 81 -18.14 -6.69 -5.86
C GLY A 81 -17.21 -5.57 -5.42
N ASP A 82 -15.97 -5.60 -5.88
CA ASP A 82 -14.96 -4.58 -5.57
C ASP A 82 -15.35 -3.23 -6.18
N ILE A 83 -15.83 -3.22 -7.41
CA ILE A 83 -16.34 -2.00 -8.08
C ILE A 83 -17.50 -1.38 -7.27
N ARG A 84 -18.44 -2.21 -6.78
CA ARG A 84 -19.55 -1.71 -5.94
C ARG A 84 -19.05 -1.14 -4.62
N ARG A 85 -18.07 -1.76 -3.97
CA ARG A 85 -17.46 -1.23 -2.72
C ARG A 85 -16.74 0.09 -2.99
N ALA A 86 -15.99 0.19 -4.09
CA ALA A 86 -15.30 1.40 -4.49
C ALA A 86 -16.29 2.56 -4.76
N ALA A 87 -17.39 2.30 -5.44
CA ALA A 87 -18.45 3.30 -5.69
C ALA A 87 -19.15 3.80 -4.40
N GLN A 88 -19.04 3.08 -3.30
CA GLN A 88 -19.62 3.42 -2.00
C GLN A 88 -18.62 4.04 -1.03
N ALA A 89 -17.34 4.04 -1.37
CA ALA A 89 -16.29 4.64 -0.56
C ALA A 89 -16.36 6.17 -0.59
N ASP A 90 -15.92 6.81 0.47
CA ASP A 90 -15.75 8.27 0.55
C ASP A 90 -14.34 8.70 0.10
N LEU A 91 -13.38 7.78 0.19
CA LEU A 91 -12.00 7.95 -0.24
C LEU A 91 -11.39 6.61 -0.64
N ILE A 92 -10.58 6.60 -1.69
CA ILE A 92 -9.77 5.44 -2.06
C ILE A 92 -8.29 5.80 -1.89
N LEU A 93 -7.51 4.89 -1.30
CA LEU A 93 -6.06 5.00 -1.19
C LEU A 93 -5.40 3.92 -2.05
N ASP A 94 -4.53 4.33 -2.96
CA ASP A 94 -3.71 3.44 -3.78
C ASP A 94 -2.23 3.71 -3.56
N ASN A 95 -1.38 2.70 -3.83
CA ASN A 95 0.06 2.85 -3.73
C ASN A 95 0.59 3.77 -4.82
N GLY A 96 0.09 3.64 -6.03
CA GLY A 96 0.69 4.24 -7.21
C GLY A 96 1.98 3.54 -7.62
N LEU A 97 2.90 4.25 -8.26
CA LEU A 97 4.17 3.72 -8.79
C LEU A 97 3.97 2.51 -9.73
N ASN A 98 2.79 2.40 -10.33
CA ASN A 98 2.37 1.30 -11.19
C ASN A 98 2.29 -0.08 -10.49
N LEU A 99 2.13 -0.11 -9.16
CA LEU A 99 1.88 -1.35 -8.42
C LEU A 99 0.59 -2.00 -8.90
N GLU A 100 -0.49 -1.22 -8.82
CA GLU A 100 -1.84 -1.61 -9.22
C GLU A 100 -2.12 -1.16 -10.66
N ALA A 101 -1.48 -1.80 -11.65
CA ALA A 101 -1.67 -1.44 -13.07
C ALA A 101 -3.16 -1.54 -13.52
N TRP A 102 -3.95 -2.39 -12.86
CA TRP A 102 -5.39 -2.56 -13.04
C TRP A 102 -6.23 -1.39 -12.49
N PHE A 103 -5.68 -0.60 -11.57
CA PHE A 103 -6.45 0.38 -10.77
C PHE A 103 -7.04 1.51 -11.62
N GLY A 104 -6.30 2.02 -12.60
CA GLY A 104 -6.78 3.09 -13.47
C GLY A 104 -8.11 2.74 -14.16
N GLN A 105 -8.23 1.53 -14.72
CA GLN A 105 -9.47 1.04 -15.34
C GLN A 105 -10.55 0.76 -14.29
N PHE A 106 -10.15 0.31 -13.10
CA PHE A 106 -11.07 0.01 -12.00
C PHE A 106 -11.82 1.25 -11.50
N VAL A 107 -11.14 2.40 -11.40
CA VAL A 107 -11.75 3.65 -10.92
C VAL A 107 -12.32 4.52 -12.05
N GLU A 108 -12.12 4.15 -13.30
CA GLU A 108 -12.67 4.88 -14.44
C GLU A 108 -14.20 4.96 -14.34
N GLY A 109 -14.72 6.18 -14.34
CA GLY A 109 -16.17 6.45 -14.20
C GLY A 109 -16.70 6.42 -12.76
N LEU A 110 -15.88 6.22 -11.74
CA LEU A 110 -16.27 6.42 -10.35
C LEU A 110 -16.08 7.89 -9.94
N ASP A 111 -17.12 8.48 -9.33
CA ASP A 111 -17.04 9.82 -8.73
C ASP A 111 -16.59 9.72 -7.26
N VAL A 112 -15.41 9.14 -7.05
CA VAL A 112 -14.81 8.95 -5.72
C VAL A 112 -13.40 9.53 -5.74
N ARG A 113 -13.07 10.36 -4.74
CA ARG A 113 -11.70 10.88 -4.57
C ARG A 113 -10.73 9.72 -4.31
N HIS A 114 -9.62 9.69 -5.02
CA HIS A 114 -8.51 8.79 -4.70
C HIS A 114 -7.23 9.57 -4.40
N VAL A 115 -6.34 8.97 -3.61
CA VAL A 115 -5.06 9.54 -3.18
C VAL A 115 -3.97 8.50 -3.32
N VAL A 116 -2.93 8.84 -4.08
CA VAL A 116 -1.69 8.07 -4.19
C VAL A 116 -0.86 8.28 -2.93
N VAL A 117 -0.76 7.26 -2.08
CA VAL A 117 -0.10 7.41 -0.78
C VAL A 117 1.43 7.46 -0.87
N SER A 118 2.03 6.99 -1.95
CA SER A 118 3.48 7.08 -2.20
C SER A 118 3.93 8.43 -2.74
N GLU A 119 3.03 9.38 -2.97
CA GLU A 119 3.41 10.69 -3.52
C GLU A 119 4.47 11.37 -2.66
N GLY A 120 5.57 11.82 -3.31
CA GLY A 120 6.72 12.43 -2.62
C GLY A 120 7.81 11.46 -2.18
N VAL A 121 7.65 10.15 -2.39
CA VAL A 121 8.72 9.17 -2.17
C VAL A 121 9.83 9.37 -3.21
N ARG A 122 11.09 9.33 -2.76
CA ARG A 122 12.23 9.25 -3.68
C ARG A 122 12.34 7.86 -4.27
N THR A 123 11.94 7.72 -5.51
CA THR A 123 11.86 6.44 -6.23
C THR A 123 13.22 5.84 -6.57
N ILE A 124 13.25 4.51 -6.76
CA ILE A 124 14.37 3.72 -7.25
C ILE A 124 13.94 3.07 -8.57
N PRO A 125 14.72 3.18 -9.66
CA PRO A 125 14.41 2.48 -10.89
C PRO A 125 14.77 0.98 -10.75
N ILE A 126 14.00 0.13 -11.41
CA ILE A 126 14.36 -1.27 -11.66
C ILE A 126 15.50 -1.28 -12.67
N THR A 127 16.53 -2.09 -12.43
CA THR A 127 17.74 -2.12 -13.27
C THR A 127 17.81 -3.33 -14.22
N GLU A 128 16.96 -4.31 -14.02
CA GLU A 128 17.03 -5.61 -14.70
C GLU A 128 15.71 -6.01 -15.37
N ASP A 129 15.76 -6.99 -16.25
CA ASP A 129 14.64 -7.60 -16.96
C ASP A 129 13.85 -6.63 -17.87
N SER A 130 12.65 -7.04 -18.24
CA SER A 130 11.73 -6.26 -19.08
C SER A 130 11.21 -4.99 -18.42
N TYR A 131 11.41 -4.84 -17.11
CA TYR A 131 11.02 -3.69 -16.31
C TYR A 131 12.13 -2.66 -16.14
N ALA A 132 13.31 -2.87 -16.74
CA ALA A 132 14.44 -1.96 -16.64
C ALA A 132 14.05 -0.50 -17.02
N GLY A 133 14.36 0.45 -16.13
CA GLY A 133 13.99 1.85 -16.26
C GLY A 133 12.62 2.23 -15.69
N GLN A 134 11.76 1.28 -15.37
CA GLN A 134 10.52 1.54 -14.64
C GLN A 134 10.80 1.76 -13.15
N THR A 135 9.90 2.45 -12.47
CA THR A 135 10.00 2.67 -11.03
C THR A 135 9.68 1.37 -10.27
N ASN A 136 10.50 1.01 -9.28
CA ASN A 136 10.17 -0.06 -8.36
C ASN A 136 8.98 0.37 -7.48
N PRO A 137 7.86 -0.37 -7.45
CA PRO A 137 6.65 0.06 -6.77
C PRO A 137 6.67 -0.19 -5.25
N HIS A 138 7.55 -1.04 -4.72
CA HIS A 138 7.52 -1.56 -3.34
C HIS A 138 8.07 -0.57 -2.30
N ALA A 139 7.69 0.71 -2.41
CA ALA A 139 8.26 1.77 -1.58
C ALA A 139 7.92 1.62 -0.08
N TRP A 140 6.80 0.98 0.25
CA TRP A 140 6.39 0.71 1.64
C TRP A 140 7.35 -0.26 2.37
N MET A 141 8.14 -1.05 1.67
CA MET A 141 9.13 -1.93 2.29
C MET A 141 10.27 -1.17 2.99
N SER A 142 10.36 0.13 2.81
CA SER A 142 11.20 1.04 3.60
C SER A 142 10.37 1.71 4.70
N ALA A 143 10.73 1.52 5.96
CA ALA A 143 10.11 2.21 7.08
C ALA A 143 10.29 3.75 7.01
N LEU A 144 11.32 4.25 6.33
CA LEU A 144 11.50 5.68 6.08
C LEU A 144 10.49 6.19 5.05
N ASN A 145 10.29 5.46 3.95
CA ASN A 145 9.27 5.83 2.96
C ASN A 145 7.86 5.71 3.54
N ALA A 146 7.61 4.71 4.40
CA ALA A 146 6.30 4.54 5.05
C ALA A 146 5.85 5.80 5.81
N GLN A 147 6.78 6.60 6.33
CA GLN A 147 6.43 7.88 6.96
C GLN A 147 5.80 8.88 5.96
N VAL A 148 6.22 8.83 4.68
CA VAL A 148 5.61 9.64 3.61
C VAL A 148 4.17 9.17 3.39
N TYR A 149 3.95 7.86 3.36
CA TYR A 149 2.60 7.27 3.27
C TYR A 149 1.71 7.74 4.41
N ILE A 150 2.21 7.66 5.66
CA ILE A 150 1.46 8.11 6.84
C ILE A 150 1.13 9.61 6.76
N ALA A 151 2.07 10.45 6.34
CA ALA A 151 1.84 11.88 6.18
C ALA A 151 0.77 12.17 5.11
N ASN A 152 0.75 11.42 4.00
CA ASN A 152 -0.27 11.54 2.96
C ASN A 152 -1.64 11.07 3.45
N MET A 153 -1.70 9.96 4.21
CA MET A 153 -2.94 9.46 4.84
C MET A 153 -3.49 10.48 5.85
N VAL A 154 -2.65 11.04 6.73
CA VAL A 154 -3.06 12.08 7.70
C VAL A 154 -3.68 13.28 7.00
N ARG A 155 -3.08 13.74 5.90
CA ARG A 155 -3.61 14.85 5.10
C ARG A 155 -4.94 14.49 4.48
N ALA A 156 -5.03 13.32 3.82
CA ALA A 156 -6.23 12.86 3.17
C ALA A 156 -7.42 12.71 4.13
N PHE A 157 -7.16 12.18 5.34
CA PHE A 157 -8.17 12.01 6.39
C PHE A 157 -8.57 13.33 7.02
N SER A 158 -7.62 14.25 7.25
CA SER A 158 -7.92 15.59 7.74
C SER A 158 -8.79 16.40 6.77
N ASP A 159 -8.61 16.19 5.46
CA ASP A 159 -9.45 16.80 4.43
C ASP A 159 -10.84 16.13 4.34
N LEU A 160 -10.92 14.82 4.54
CA LEU A 160 -12.17 14.05 4.51
C LEU A 160 -13.03 14.33 5.73
N ASP A 161 -12.42 14.38 6.91
CA ASP A 161 -13.06 14.59 8.21
C ASP A 161 -12.28 15.61 9.05
N PRO A 162 -12.47 16.92 8.78
CA PRO A 162 -11.74 17.98 9.48
C PRO A 162 -12.00 18.02 11.00
N THR A 163 -13.11 17.46 11.46
CA THR A 163 -13.48 17.46 12.89
C THR A 163 -12.47 16.67 13.72
N HIS A 164 -11.90 15.59 13.16
CA HIS A 164 -10.93 14.71 13.83
C HIS A 164 -9.49 14.88 13.33
N ALA A 165 -9.19 15.98 12.61
CA ALA A 165 -7.85 16.22 12.04
C ALA A 165 -6.72 16.14 13.08
N ALA A 166 -6.95 16.64 14.30
CA ALA A 166 -5.96 16.58 15.39
C ALA A 166 -5.70 15.14 15.87
N ASP A 167 -6.69 14.27 15.78
CA ASP A 167 -6.56 12.86 16.16
C ASP A 167 -5.73 12.10 15.11
N TYR A 168 -5.98 12.33 13.83
CA TYR A 168 -5.18 11.76 12.74
C TYR A 168 -3.72 12.20 12.81
N GLN A 169 -3.45 13.47 13.13
CA GLN A 169 -2.10 13.98 13.33
C GLN A 169 -1.38 13.28 14.48
N ARG A 170 -2.06 13.09 15.63
CA ARG A 170 -1.48 12.38 16.79
C ARG A 170 -1.20 10.92 16.47
N SER A 171 -2.16 10.21 15.89
CA SER A 171 -2.02 8.81 15.50
C SER A 171 -0.88 8.63 14.49
N GLY A 172 -0.84 9.47 13.45
CA GLY A 172 0.22 9.45 12.44
C GLY A 172 1.61 9.71 13.01
N ALA A 173 1.73 10.68 13.94
CA ALA A 173 3.01 10.96 14.61
C ALA A 173 3.47 9.79 15.49
N ALA A 174 2.56 9.18 16.24
CA ALA A 174 2.85 8.00 17.05
C ALA A 174 3.30 6.82 16.18
N TYR A 175 2.56 6.56 15.08
CA TYR A 175 2.88 5.48 14.15
C TYR A 175 4.24 5.69 13.46
N SER A 176 4.53 6.92 13.02
CA SER A 176 5.83 7.30 12.44
C SER A 176 6.99 7.08 13.43
N THR A 177 6.76 7.31 14.73
CA THR A 177 7.75 7.03 15.78
C THR A 177 8.06 5.53 15.86
N GLU A 178 7.06 4.65 15.77
CA GLU A 178 7.28 3.20 15.74
C GLU A 178 8.03 2.75 14.48
N LEU A 179 7.71 3.33 13.32
CA LEU A 179 8.44 3.05 12.07
C LEU A 179 9.92 3.41 12.17
N LEU A 180 10.26 4.56 12.79
CA LEU A 180 11.65 4.95 13.03
C LEU A 180 12.36 3.96 13.95
N ARG A 181 11.74 3.51 15.04
CA ARG A 181 12.32 2.51 15.94
C ARG A 181 12.60 1.19 15.24
N ILE A 182 11.69 0.74 14.36
CA ILE A 182 11.89 -0.47 13.55
C ILE A 182 13.08 -0.27 12.62
N HIS A 183 13.15 0.87 11.94
CA HIS A 183 14.25 1.20 11.03
C HIS A 183 15.62 1.18 11.76
N GLU A 184 15.74 1.88 12.88
CA GLU A 184 16.96 1.95 13.69
C GLU A 184 17.35 0.55 14.21
N GLY A 185 16.38 -0.20 14.73
CA GLY A 185 16.61 -1.57 15.21
C GLY A 185 17.06 -2.52 14.10
N LEU A 186 16.54 -2.39 12.88
CA LEU A 186 16.99 -3.18 11.73
C LEU A 186 18.41 -2.82 11.31
N ILE A 187 18.76 -1.52 11.26
CA ILE A 187 20.13 -1.09 10.98
C ILE A 187 21.12 -1.67 12.00
N ASP A 188 20.80 -1.62 13.29
CA ASP A 188 21.67 -2.14 14.33
C ASP A 188 21.85 -3.66 14.20
N GLN A 189 20.81 -4.39 13.88
CA GLN A 189 20.88 -5.83 13.61
C GLN A 189 21.70 -6.14 12.35
N ILE A 190 21.50 -5.43 11.25
CA ILE A 190 22.25 -5.63 10.00
C ILE A 190 23.74 -5.31 10.20
N ARG A 191 24.10 -4.39 11.09
CA ARG A 191 25.51 -4.11 11.43
C ARG A 191 26.24 -5.32 12.01
N THR A 192 25.53 -6.26 12.65
CA THR A 192 26.10 -7.50 13.16
C THR A 192 26.46 -8.50 12.05
N VAL A 193 25.81 -8.37 10.86
CA VAL A 193 26.12 -9.21 9.69
C VAL A 193 27.45 -8.77 9.07
N PRO A 194 28.40 -9.68 8.81
CA PRO A 194 29.64 -9.36 8.11
C PRO A 194 29.36 -8.67 6.76
N LYS A 195 30.11 -7.61 6.43
CA LYS A 195 29.87 -6.83 5.20
C LYS A 195 29.82 -7.69 3.93
N ALA A 196 30.67 -8.71 3.85
CA ALA A 196 30.72 -9.62 2.72
C ALA A 196 29.48 -10.54 2.60
N GLN A 197 28.63 -10.61 3.63
CA GLN A 197 27.43 -11.44 3.67
C GLN A 197 26.13 -10.59 3.62
N ARG A 198 26.24 -9.26 3.47
CA ARG A 198 25.09 -8.35 3.43
C ARG A 198 24.42 -8.34 2.05
N ALA A 199 24.11 -9.52 1.54
CA ALA A 199 23.33 -9.69 0.32
C ALA A 199 21.98 -10.32 0.67
N LEU A 200 20.91 -9.59 0.39
CA LEU A 200 19.53 -10.06 0.50
C LEU A 200 19.13 -10.66 -0.84
N VAL A 201 18.89 -11.95 -0.86
CA VAL A 201 18.51 -12.70 -2.08
C VAL A 201 17.06 -13.16 -1.93
N THR A 202 16.19 -12.69 -2.82
CA THR A 202 14.74 -12.86 -2.77
C THR A 202 14.22 -13.44 -4.09
N CYS A 203 12.96 -13.86 -4.12
CA CYS A 203 12.32 -14.28 -5.34
C CYS A 203 12.00 -13.06 -6.21
N GLU A 204 11.37 -12.04 -5.65
CA GLU A 204 11.01 -10.77 -6.29
C GLU A 204 11.92 -9.63 -5.83
N GLY A 205 12.10 -8.62 -6.70
CA GLY A 205 12.85 -7.38 -6.43
C GLY A 205 12.07 -6.36 -5.59
N ALA A 206 11.46 -6.83 -4.49
CA ALA A 206 10.56 -6.02 -3.68
C ALA A 206 11.27 -5.24 -2.55
N PHE A 207 12.55 -5.50 -2.31
CA PHE A 207 13.26 -4.98 -1.15
C PHE A 207 14.28 -3.88 -1.47
N SER A 208 14.27 -3.31 -2.67
CA SER A 208 15.24 -2.30 -3.11
C SER A 208 15.33 -1.08 -2.18
N TYR A 209 14.19 -0.62 -1.68
CA TYR A 209 14.14 0.52 -0.76
C TYR A 209 14.67 0.15 0.64
N LEU A 210 14.29 -1.03 1.15
CA LEU A 210 14.84 -1.55 2.41
C LEU A 210 16.35 -1.75 2.30
N ALA A 211 16.83 -2.36 1.22
CA ALA A 211 18.25 -2.61 0.97
C ALA A 211 19.05 -1.30 0.92
N ARG A 212 18.57 -0.30 0.19
CA ARG A 212 19.14 1.06 0.17
C ARG A 212 19.30 1.63 1.57
N ASP A 213 18.26 1.54 2.38
CA ASP A 213 18.19 2.22 3.68
C ASP A 213 18.99 1.50 4.76
N THR A 214 19.27 0.21 4.58
CA THR A 214 19.99 -0.64 5.55
C THR A 214 21.42 -1.00 5.14
N GLY A 215 21.80 -0.69 3.90
CA GLY A 215 23.12 -1.04 3.34
C GLY A 215 23.26 -2.52 3.00
N LEU A 216 22.16 -3.20 2.73
CA LEU A 216 22.15 -4.52 2.08
C LEU A 216 22.31 -4.35 0.56
N SER A 217 22.88 -5.36 -0.09
CA SER A 217 22.82 -5.52 -1.54
C SER A 217 21.64 -6.42 -1.89
N GLU A 218 20.75 -5.99 -2.77
CA GLU A 218 19.64 -6.80 -3.22
C GLU A 218 20.02 -7.66 -4.43
N ILE A 219 19.57 -8.90 -4.43
CA ILE A 219 19.63 -9.85 -5.56
C ILE A 219 18.27 -10.53 -5.64
N TYR A 220 17.69 -10.67 -6.80
CA TYR A 220 16.38 -11.31 -6.97
C TYR A 220 16.36 -12.22 -8.20
N ILE A 221 15.37 -13.13 -8.28
CA ILE A 221 15.19 -13.99 -9.46
C ILE A 221 14.46 -13.23 -10.55
N TRP A 222 13.42 -12.44 -10.20
CA TRP A 222 12.68 -11.56 -11.13
C TRP A 222 12.39 -10.19 -10.49
N ALA A 223 12.28 -9.18 -11.35
CA ALA A 223 12.20 -7.79 -10.87
C ALA A 223 10.86 -7.42 -10.22
N VAL A 224 9.76 -7.72 -10.88
CA VAL A 224 8.38 -7.40 -10.47
C VAL A 224 7.44 -8.40 -11.14
N ASN A 225 6.31 -8.66 -10.48
CA ASN A 225 5.19 -9.45 -10.98
C ASN A 225 5.36 -10.97 -10.82
N ALA A 226 4.66 -11.48 -9.83
CA ALA A 226 4.61 -12.88 -9.45
C ALA A 226 4.00 -13.82 -10.50
N GLU A 227 3.28 -13.31 -11.50
CA GLU A 227 2.64 -14.15 -12.53
C GLU A 227 3.64 -14.72 -13.56
N GLN A 228 4.78 -14.09 -13.71
CA GLN A 228 5.82 -14.59 -14.62
C GLN A 228 6.62 -15.69 -13.92
N GLN A 229 6.56 -16.89 -14.47
CA GLN A 229 7.44 -17.95 -14.02
C GLN A 229 8.90 -17.55 -14.29
N ALA A 230 9.76 -17.76 -13.28
CA ALA A 230 11.20 -17.54 -13.42
C ALA A 230 11.76 -18.27 -14.65
N THR A 231 12.48 -17.57 -15.48
CA THR A 231 13.18 -18.19 -16.61
C THR A 231 14.41 -18.96 -16.12
N PRO A 232 14.84 -20.00 -16.85
CA PRO A 232 16.09 -20.72 -16.53
C PRO A 232 17.32 -19.79 -16.46
N GLN A 233 17.33 -18.72 -17.25
CA GLN A 233 18.42 -17.74 -17.27
C GLN A 233 18.45 -16.90 -15.98
N GLN A 234 17.30 -16.45 -15.48
CA GLN A 234 17.19 -15.72 -14.22
C GLN A 234 17.64 -16.58 -13.03
N VAL A 235 17.18 -17.83 -12.98
CA VAL A 235 17.61 -18.79 -11.95
C VAL A 235 19.13 -19.02 -12.01
N ALA A 236 19.69 -19.21 -13.20
CA ALA A 236 21.14 -19.40 -13.37
C ALA A 236 21.93 -18.17 -12.94
N GLY A 237 21.47 -16.95 -13.31
CA GLY A 237 22.08 -15.70 -12.87
C GLY A 237 22.08 -15.54 -11.35
N THR A 238 20.99 -15.91 -10.68
CA THR A 238 20.88 -15.89 -9.22
C THR A 238 21.83 -16.94 -8.59
N ILE A 239 21.92 -18.14 -9.13
CA ILE A 239 22.87 -19.17 -8.69
C ILE A 239 24.32 -18.62 -8.74
N ASP A 240 24.70 -18.01 -9.86
CA ASP A 240 26.01 -17.40 -10.03
C ASP A 240 26.27 -16.29 -9.02
N ALA A 241 25.27 -15.42 -8.78
CA ALA A 241 25.36 -14.32 -7.84
C ALA A 241 25.50 -14.80 -6.38
N VAL A 242 24.69 -15.79 -5.97
CA VAL A 242 24.76 -16.41 -4.63
C VAL A 242 26.11 -17.08 -4.42
N THR A 243 26.62 -17.81 -5.42
CA THR A 243 27.93 -18.48 -5.35
C THR A 243 29.08 -17.49 -5.26
N ARG A 244 29.11 -16.45 -6.12
CA ARG A 244 30.16 -15.42 -6.12
C ARG A 244 30.23 -14.65 -4.80
N ASN A 245 29.07 -14.30 -4.25
CA ASN A 245 28.97 -13.52 -3.04
C ASN A 245 28.99 -14.38 -1.76
N ARG A 246 29.02 -15.70 -1.89
CA ARG A 246 28.97 -16.65 -0.75
C ARG A 246 27.81 -16.35 0.21
N VAL A 247 26.64 -16.10 -0.37
CA VAL A 247 25.44 -15.75 0.38
C VAL A 247 25.04 -16.94 1.25
N PRO A 248 24.87 -16.75 2.58
CA PRO A 248 24.59 -17.88 3.48
C PRO A 248 23.14 -18.34 3.44
N ALA A 249 22.21 -17.44 3.08
CA ALA A 249 20.77 -17.73 3.04
C ALA A 249 20.06 -16.93 1.97
N VAL A 250 18.99 -17.52 1.43
CA VAL A 250 18.11 -16.95 0.42
C VAL A 250 16.66 -17.03 0.91
N PHE A 251 15.78 -16.19 0.40
CA PHE A 251 14.42 -16.00 0.90
C PHE A 251 13.41 -15.99 -0.25
N CYS A 252 12.12 -16.13 0.05
CA CYS A 252 11.03 -15.88 -0.88
C CYS A 252 9.86 -15.21 -0.16
N GLU A 253 9.03 -14.53 -0.90
CA GLU A 253 7.84 -13.85 -0.40
C GLU A 253 6.66 -14.82 -0.23
N SER A 254 5.73 -14.48 0.66
CA SER A 254 4.59 -15.34 1.02
C SER A 254 3.56 -15.50 -0.11
N THR A 255 3.52 -14.56 -1.05
CA THR A 255 2.54 -14.53 -2.15
C THR A 255 3.01 -15.24 -3.41
N VAL A 256 4.27 -15.70 -3.46
CA VAL A 256 4.87 -16.34 -4.64
C VAL A 256 5.35 -17.77 -4.38
N SER A 257 5.58 -18.51 -5.45
CA SER A 257 6.12 -19.86 -5.34
C SER A 257 7.63 -19.85 -5.12
N ASP A 258 8.10 -20.53 -4.08
CA ASP A 258 9.53 -20.68 -3.76
C ASP A 258 10.26 -21.71 -4.64
N LYS A 259 9.56 -22.42 -5.53
CA LYS A 259 10.17 -23.49 -6.36
C LYS A 259 11.42 -23.06 -7.14
N PRO A 260 11.49 -21.85 -7.74
CA PRO A 260 12.71 -21.37 -8.39
C PRO A 260 13.84 -21.16 -7.37
N MET A 261 13.56 -20.60 -6.19
CA MET A 261 14.54 -20.39 -5.14
C MET A 261 15.06 -21.71 -4.57
N GLN A 262 14.23 -22.74 -4.48
CA GLN A 262 14.67 -24.08 -4.08
C GLN A 262 15.67 -24.71 -5.09
N GLN A 263 15.67 -24.28 -6.36
CA GLN A 263 16.73 -24.67 -7.30
C GLN A 263 18.05 -23.98 -6.97
N VAL A 264 17.99 -22.68 -6.61
CA VAL A 264 19.17 -21.94 -6.15
C VAL A 264 19.77 -22.59 -4.90
N VAL A 265 18.94 -22.93 -3.90
CA VAL A 265 19.35 -23.64 -2.67
C VAL A 265 20.10 -24.92 -3.02
N ARG A 266 19.52 -25.78 -3.87
CA ARG A 266 20.15 -27.06 -4.26
C ARG A 266 21.48 -26.89 -5.01
N ALA A 267 21.59 -25.86 -5.83
CA ALA A 267 22.77 -25.63 -6.67
C ALA A 267 23.92 -24.98 -5.90
N THR A 268 23.62 -24.16 -4.89
CA THR A 268 24.63 -23.34 -4.19
C THR A 268 24.98 -23.85 -2.78
N GLY A 269 24.10 -24.63 -2.17
CA GLY A 269 24.20 -25.01 -0.75
C GLY A 269 23.82 -23.87 0.21
N ALA A 270 23.39 -22.70 -0.27
CA ALA A 270 22.81 -21.66 0.57
C ALA A 270 21.53 -22.18 1.25
N ARG A 271 21.26 -21.73 2.48
CA ARG A 271 20.06 -22.17 3.19
C ARG A 271 18.81 -21.40 2.71
N PHE A 272 17.65 -22.03 2.76
CA PHE A 272 16.40 -21.28 2.72
C PHE A 272 16.23 -20.62 4.09
N GLY A 273 16.36 -19.30 4.11
CA GLY A 273 16.36 -18.50 5.36
C GLY A 273 14.95 -18.29 5.93
N GLY A 274 13.94 -18.42 5.09
CA GLY A 274 12.54 -18.29 5.49
C GLY A 274 11.68 -17.54 4.49
N VAL A 275 10.43 -17.33 4.87
CA VAL A 275 9.42 -16.59 4.10
C VAL A 275 9.37 -15.15 4.60
N LEU A 276 9.41 -14.20 3.66
CA LEU A 276 9.21 -12.77 3.90
C LEU A 276 7.78 -12.37 3.49
N TYR A 277 7.31 -11.25 3.99
CA TYR A 277 5.99 -10.72 3.63
C TYR A 277 6.15 -9.37 2.95
N VAL A 278 5.40 -9.14 1.88
CA VAL A 278 5.47 -7.92 1.05
C VAL A 278 4.07 -7.39 0.76
N ASP A 279 3.32 -8.06 -0.12
CA ASP A 279 2.09 -7.57 -0.73
C ASP A 279 0.86 -7.79 0.14
N SER A 280 0.96 -8.68 1.11
CA SER A 280 -0.16 -9.06 1.96
C SER A 280 0.27 -9.27 3.40
N LEU A 281 -0.62 -8.90 4.32
CA LEU A 281 -0.55 -9.31 5.71
C LEU A 281 -1.01 -10.75 5.85
N SER A 282 -0.78 -11.36 7.02
CA SER A 282 -1.36 -12.65 7.40
C SER A 282 -2.75 -12.48 8.01
N GLU A 283 -3.44 -13.61 8.21
CA GLU A 283 -4.62 -13.67 9.06
C GLU A 283 -4.30 -13.18 10.49
N PRO A 284 -5.30 -12.77 11.29
CA PRO A 284 -5.09 -12.21 12.63
C PRO A 284 -4.29 -13.10 13.60
N ASP A 285 -4.36 -14.41 13.43
CA ASP A 285 -3.63 -15.42 14.21
C ASP A 285 -2.30 -15.85 13.55
N GLY A 286 -1.97 -15.27 12.41
CA GLY A 286 -0.74 -15.54 11.68
C GLY A 286 0.45 -14.70 12.15
N PRO A 287 1.62 -14.86 11.50
CA PRO A 287 2.87 -14.23 11.96
C PRO A 287 2.93 -12.71 11.75
N VAL A 288 2.21 -12.15 10.78
CA VAL A 288 2.28 -10.73 10.42
C VAL A 288 0.89 -10.10 10.24
N PRO A 289 0.06 -10.05 11.30
CA PRO A 289 -1.30 -9.50 11.21
C PRO A 289 -1.33 -7.98 11.03
N THR A 290 -0.20 -7.27 11.18
CA THR A 290 -0.07 -5.82 11.00
C THR A 290 1.17 -5.48 10.21
N TYR A 291 1.21 -4.29 9.62
CA TYR A 291 2.38 -3.82 8.87
C TYR A 291 3.62 -3.65 9.77
N LEU A 292 3.47 -3.19 11.00
CA LEU A 292 4.61 -3.14 11.93
C LEU A 292 5.13 -4.54 12.28
N ASN A 293 4.26 -5.54 12.36
CA ASN A 293 4.66 -6.94 12.54
C ASN A 293 5.37 -7.49 11.31
N LEU A 294 4.92 -7.12 10.10
CA LEU A 294 5.55 -7.47 8.83
C LEU A 294 7.01 -6.99 8.81
N LEU A 295 7.25 -5.70 9.06
CA LEU A 295 8.60 -5.13 9.07
C LEU A 295 9.50 -5.78 10.13
N ARG A 296 8.97 -6.07 11.34
CA ARG A 296 9.73 -6.74 12.41
C ARG A 296 10.04 -8.20 12.07
N HIS A 297 9.06 -8.91 11.50
CA HIS A 297 9.24 -10.30 11.07
C HIS A 297 10.31 -10.41 10.01
N ASP A 298 10.21 -9.61 8.95
CA ASP A 298 11.17 -9.63 7.85
C ASP A 298 12.58 -9.28 8.34
N ALA A 299 12.71 -8.25 9.18
CA ALA A 299 13.96 -7.91 9.81
C ALA A 299 14.57 -9.10 10.57
N ALA A 300 13.78 -9.77 11.39
CA ALA A 300 14.25 -10.91 12.20
C ALA A 300 14.64 -12.11 11.31
N VAL A 301 13.83 -12.43 10.29
CA VAL A 301 14.08 -13.53 9.36
C VAL A 301 15.34 -13.29 8.52
N ILE A 302 15.50 -12.06 7.98
CA ILE A 302 16.67 -11.67 7.19
C ILE A 302 17.95 -11.79 8.04
N VAL A 303 17.95 -11.18 9.24
CA VAL A 303 19.14 -11.19 10.11
C VAL A 303 19.47 -12.60 10.56
N ALA A 304 18.50 -13.40 11.01
CA ALA A 304 18.71 -14.79 11.40
C ALA A 304 19.26 -15.63 10.23
N GLY A 305 18.75 -15.42 9.03
CA GLY A 305 19.25 -16.09 7.83
C GLY A 305 20.69 -15.72 7.51
N LEU A 306 21.03 -14.45 7.53
CA LEU A 306 22.37 -13.98 7.17
C LEU A 306 23.43 -14.24 8.24
N THR A 307 23.06 -14.38 9.52
CA THR A 307 24.02 -14.61 10.63
C THR A 307 24.23 -16.09 10.98
N ALA A 308 23.30 -16.97 10.69
CA ALA A 308 23.35 -18.37 11.13
C ALA A 308 24.43 -19.25 10.44
N GLY A 309 25.35 -18.69 9.72
CA GLY A 309 26.52 -19.37 9.12
C GLY A 309 27.86 -18.74 9.51
N SER A 310 27.84 -17.68 10.31
CA SER A 310 29.07 -17.07 10.79
C SER A 310 29.65 -17.93 11.92
N PRO A 311 30.94 -18.38 11.86
CA PRO A 311 31.59 -18.95 13.02
C PRO A 311 31.63 -17.88 14.12
N ALA A 312 31.31 -18.28 15.36
CA ALA A 312 31.36 -17.45 16.54
C ALA A 312 32.78 -16.93 16.79
#